data_e41798d7b0ec840ac67f7935ab1ea7ff
#
_entry.id   e41798d7b0ec840ac67f7935ab1ea7ff
#
_cell.length_a   1.000
_cell.length_b   1.000
_cell.length_c   1.000
_cell.angle_alpha   90.00
_cell.angle_beta   90.00
_cell.angle_gamma   90.00
#
_symmetry.space_group_name_H-M   'P 1'
#
loop_
_entity.id
_entity.type
_entity.pdbx_description
1 polymer ?
#
loop_
_entity_poly.entity_id
_entity_poly.type
_entity_poly.pdbx_seq_one_letter_code
_entity_poly.pdbx_strand_id
1 'polypeptide(L)'
;MTETNRRDISWIFALLAAYFMLQVGVRLATSHSLDLDEAEQVFRSQWLAAGYGPQPPFYNWLQYTVFQLTGVSLAALSVVKNLLLFISYLLYGLTARLILRDKALVAIATLGLLTIPQMVFEMQRDLTHTVAVFFSASIFFYGFIRSLKQPSLASYLIAGVGIGFGLLAKYNFAILPAAALIAALADARLRPRIFDRRLVLTAVVALIIILPHLFWLKDNLDFATARTLEKMTASGHASYPAQVAMGVSSLALAVISFAGLTVAIFAIIFGKSLRPALGSGSQWTQLLERMMLVFLIGILLLIVFGGAAGIKDRWLVPMLFILPLYVCLKIEAAGVTTAKAFRRFMIVIAIIMIGVPAALYGSVAAARFTGHYERLNRPYAPMLETLRQQAEPAAILAGDSLLAGNLRQDIPGVPVLSVDYPGFSPDLSGRRPLLLVWLLPKDGSEALPPDMAQWLQTNLGASTPEALVIDKPYFYQRGDDRYRFGYAWVNQPG
;
A
#
# COMPACT_ATOMS: atom_id res chain seq x y z
N MET A 1 -25.30 25.64 -11.76
CA MET A 1 -24.12 25.10 -12.48
C MET A 1 -24.65 24.37 -13.70
N THR A 2 -24.46 24.95 -14.86
CA THR A 2 -24.97 24.43 -16.14
C THR A 2 -24.31 23.11 -16.50
N GLU A 3 -25.03 22.20 -17.17
CA GLU A 3 -24.57 20.86 -17.63
C GLU A 3 -23.25 20.89 -18.39
N THR A 4 -22.95 21.98 -19.09
CA THR A 4 -21.69 22.19 -19.82
C THR A 4 -20.46 22.15 -18.90
N ASN A 5 -20.59 22.46 -17.60
CA ASN A 5 -19.49 22.50 -16.65
C ASN A 5 -19.19 21.10 -16.03
N ARG A 6 -20.11 20.12 -16.18
CA ARG A 6 -19.89 18.74 -15.72
C ARG A 6 -19.11 17.89 -16.72
N ARG A 7 -19.27 18.12 -18.02
CA ARG A 7 -18.64 17.32 -19.09
C ARG A 7 -17.12 17.48 -19.17
N ASP A 8 -16.56 18.62 -18.72
CA ASP A 8 -15.14 18.98 -18.96
C ASP A 8 -14.08 18.24 -18.13
N ILE A 9 -14.44 17.45 -17.13
CA ILE A 9 -13.47 16.67 -16.31
C ILE A 9 -13.75 15.16 -16.39
N SER A 10 -14.89 14.77 -16.91
CA SER A 10 -15.27 13.34 -17.04
C SER A 10 -14.26 12.51 -17.86
N TRP A 11 -13.62 13.13 -18.86
CA TRP A 11 -12.59 12.48 -19.66
C TRP A 11 -11.37 12.07 -18.86
N ILE A 12 -10.98 12.83 -17.80
CA ILE A 12 -9.83 12.49 -16.93
C ILE A 12 -10.16 11.20 -16.19
N PHE A 13 -11.38 11.09 -15.66
CA PHE A 13 -11.81 9.91 -14.94
C PHE A 13 -11.98 8.70 -15.86
N ALA A 14 -12.45 8.91 -17.10
CA ALA A 14 -12.48 7.85 -18.10
C ALA A 14 -11.08 7.36 -18.48
N LEU A 15 -10.13 8.30 -18.66
CA LEU A 15 -8.72 7.98 -18.91
C LEU A 15 -8.09 7.20 -17.76
N LEU A 16 -8.33 7.63 -16.50
CA LEU A 16 -7.85 6.93 -15.31
C LEU A 16 -8.50 5.55 -15.16
N ALA A 17 -9.80 5.42 -15.43
CA ALA A 17 -10.47 4.11 -15.41
C ALA A 17 -9.83 3.16 -16.42
N ALA A 18 -9.60 3.62 -17.66
CA ALA A 18 -8.92 2.83 -18.68
C ALA A 18 -7.47 2.44 -18.26
N TYR A 19 -6.75 3.37 -17.63
CA TYR A 19 -5.40 3.11 -17.12
C TYR A 19 -5.40 2.03 -16.01
N PHE A 20 -6.29 2.13 -15.02
CA PHE A 20 -6.34 1.14 -13.95
C PHE A 20 -6.88 -0.21 -14.43
N MET A 21 -7.76 -0.26 -15.42
CA MET A 21 -8.13 -1.51 -16.10
C MET A 21 -6.95 -2.13 -16.85
N LEU A 22 -6.15 -1.32 -17.54
CA LEU A 22 -4.90 -1.78 -18.16
C LEU A 22 -3.95 -2.38 -17.13
N GLN A 23 -3.79 -1.75 -15.96
CA GLN A 23 -2.94 -2.28 -14.87
C GLN A 23 -3.44 -3.65 -14.36
N VAL A 24 -4.76 -3.83 -14.22
CA VAL A 24 -5.32 -5.15 -13.92
C VAL A 24 -4.94 -6.16 -14.99
N GLY A 25 -5.14 -5.83 -16.27
CA GLY A 25 -4.77 -6.72 -17.40
C GLY A 25 -3.29 -7.08 -17.40
N VAL A 26 -2.41 -6.10 -17.18
CA VAL A 26 -0.95 -6.32 -17.10
C VAL A 26 -0.60 -7.24 -15.94
N ARG A 27 -1.18 -7.02 -14.73
CA ARG A 27 -0.90 -7.90 -13.58
C ARG A 27 -1.31 -9.34 -13.84
N LEU A 28 -2.48 -9.57 -14.45
CA LEU A 28 -2.96 -10.91 -14.79
C LEU A 28 -2.10 -11.58 -15.88
N ALA A 29 -1.56 -10.80 -16.82
CA ALA A 29 -0.71 -11.30 -17.89
C ALA A 29 0.74 -11.56 -17.45
N THR A 30 1.19 -11.00 -16.32
CA THR A 30 2.59 -11.06 -15.89
C THR A 30 2.95 -12.41 -15.29
N SER A 31 2.24 -12.87 -14.28
CA SER A 31 2.50 -14.12 -13.58
C SER A 31 1.33 -14.51 -12.68
N HIS A 32 1.14 -15.82 -12.51
CA HIS A 32 0.18 -16.37 -11.55
C HIS A 32 0.68 -16.25 -10.10
N SER A 33 1.99 -16.20 -9.89
CA SER A 33 2.60 -16.08 -8.57
C SER A 33 2.32 -14.71 -7.93
N LEU A 34 2.21 -14.71 -6.59
CA LEU A 34 1.94 -13.52 -5.79
C LEU A 34 3.23 -12.89 -5.28
N ASP A 35 3.28 -11.55 -5.21
CA ASP A 35 4.30 -10.83 -4.45
C ASP A 35 3.93 -10.78 -2.96
N LEU A 36 4.78 -10.16 -2.13
CA LEU A 36 4.74 -10.26 -0.66
C LEU A 36 3.39 -9.84 -0.08
N ASP A 37 2.94 -8.63 -0.36
CA ASP A 37 1.69 -8.11 0.21
C ASP A 37 0.47 -8.83 -0.38
N GLU A 38 0.52 -9.26 -1.65
CA GLU A 38 -0.55 -10.04 -2.28
C GLU A 38 -0.70 -11.42 -1.60
N ALA A 39 0.42 -12.12 -1.39
CA ALA A 39 0.44 -13.40 -0.70
C ALA A 39 -0.03 -13.27 0.76
N GLU A 40 0.38 -12.20 1.46
CA GLU A 40 -0.09 -11.91 2.81
C GLU A 40 -1.62 -11.77 2.85
N GLN A 41 -2.23 -11.07 1.89
CA GLN A 41 -3.68 -10.91 1.82
C GLN A 41 -4.39 -12.24 1.58
N VAL A 42 -3.87 -13.08 0.68
CA VAL A 42 -4.44 -14.41 0.41
C VAL A 42 -4.31 -15.31 1.63
N PHE A 43 -3.14 -15.34 2.27
CA PHE A 43 -2.91 -16.12 3.49
C PHE A 43 -3.87 -15.72 4.62
N ARG A 44 -3.94 -14.41 4.93
CA ARG A 44 -4.77 -13.87 6.02
C ARG A 44 -6.26 -13.91 5.73
N SER A 45 -6.69 -14.11 4.49
CA SER A 45 -8.10 -14.25 4.14
C SER A 45 -8.74 -15.56 4.59
N GLN A 46 -8.00 -16.45 5.22
CA GLN A 46 -8.54 -17.71 5.77
C GLN A 46 -9.41 -17.50 7.00
N TRP A 47 -9.23 -16.37 7.71
CA TRP A 47 -10.00 -16.06 8.93
C TRP A 47 -10.25 -14.55 9.04
N LEU A 48 -11.33 -14.19 9.74
CA LEU A 48 -11.63 -12.81 10.08
C LEU A 48 -11.18 -12.52 11.51
N ALA A 49 -10.28 -11.56 11.71
CA ALA A 49 -9.82 -11.12 13.02
C ALA A 49 -9.89 -9.59 13.14
N ALA A 50 -10.00 -9.09 14.37
CA ALA A 50 -9.97 -7.66 14.64
C ALA A 50 -8.58 -7.03 14.49
N GLY A 51 -7.51 -7.85 14.33
CA GLY A 51 -6.15 -7.47 14.00
C GLY A 51 -5.33 -8.66 13.56
N TYR A 52 -4.29 -8.42 12.77
CA TYR A 52 -3.46 -9.47 12.17
C TYR A 52 -1.95 -9.28 12.47
N GLY A 53 -1.57 -8.32 13.29
CA GLY A 53 -0.16 -8.05 13.64
C GLY A 53 0.24 -6.59 13.47
N PRO A 54 1.45 -6.30 12.96
CA PRO A 54 2.02 -4.96 12.93
C PRO A 54 1.28 -3.94 12.05
N GLN A 55 0.41 -4.40 11.18
CA GLN A 55 -0.41 -3.54 10.32
C GLN A 55 -1.88 -3.65 10.70
N PRO A 56 -2.61 -2.51 10.84
CA PRO A 56 -4.03 -2.52 11.10
C PRO A 56 -4.84 -3.18 9.98
N PRO A 57 -6.07 -3.67 10.26
CA PRO A 57 -6.73 -4.70 9.45
C PRO A 57 -7.55 -4.22 8.26
N PHE A 58 -7.63 -2.93 7.93
CA PHE A 58 -8.58 -2.42 6.92
C PHE A 58 -8.47 -3.13 5.57
N TYR A 59 -7.25 -3.27 5.02
CA TYR A 59 -7.08 -3.94 3.73
C TYR A 59 -7.41 -5.44 3.82
N ASN A 60 -7.04 -6.08 4.94
CA ASN A 60 -7.35 -7.50 5.18
C ASN A 60 -8.86 -7.75 5.25
N TRP A 61 -9.62 -6.88 5.96
CA TRP A 61 -11.08 -7.00 6.03
C TRP A 61 -11.75 -6.82 4.66
N LEU A 62 -11.27 -5.83 3.89
CA LEU A 62 -11.77 -5.60 2.54
C LEU A 62 -11.51 -6.80 1.64
N GLN A 63 -10.27 -7.31 1.64
CA GLN A 63 -9.89 -8.44 0.80
C GLN A 63 -10.58 -9.73 1.23
N TYR A 64 -10.71 -9.97 2.54
CA TYR A 64 -11.50 -11.08 3.08
C TYR A 64 -12.94 -11.04 2.55
N THR A 65 -13.60 -9.89 2.68
CA THR A 65 -14.98 -9.72 2.22
C THR A 65 -15.12 -9.99 0.72
N VAL A 66 -14.21 -9.46 -0.09
CA VAL A 66 -14.24 -9.69 -1.55
C VAL A 66 -14.03 -11.18 -1.87
N PHE A 67 -13.09 -11.84 -1.21
CA PHE A 67 -12.86 -13.28 -1.44
C PHE A 67 -14.03 -14.18 -1.01
N GLN A 68 -14.81 -13.78 0.02
CA GLN A 68 -16.04 -14.49 0.36
C GLN A 68 -17.10 -14.39 -0.75
N LEU A 69 -17.09 -13.31 -1.54
CA LEU A 69 -18.06 -13.07 -2.59
C LEU A 69 -17.62 -13.62 -3.95
N THR A 70 -16.34 -13.58 -4.26
CA THR A 70 -15.81 -13.87 -5.62
C THR A 70 -14.92 -15.12 -5.68
N GLY A 71 -14.58 -15.70 -4.54
CA GLY A 71 -13.51 -16.68 -4.41
C GLY A 71 -12.12 -16.05 -4.39
N VAL A 72 -11.13 -16.85 -3.94
CA VAL A 72 -9.71 -16.45 -3.90
C VAL A 72 -9.15 -16.47 -5.31
N SER A 73 -8.64 -15.33 -5.79
CA SER A 73 -8.03 -15.23 -7.12
C SER A 73 -7.14 -13.99 -7.26
N LEU A 74 -6.13 -14.07 -8.12
CA LEU A 74 -5.29 -12.94 -8.52
C LEU A 74 -6.11 -11.81 -9.14
N ALA A 75 -7.19 -12.13 -9.87
CA ALA A 75 -8.08 -11.14 -10.45
C ALA A 75 -8.76 -10.31 -9.36
N ALA A 76 -9.30 -10.94 -8.31
CA ALA A 76 -9.93 -10.24 -7.18
C ALA A 76 -8.93 -9.33 -6.45
N LEU A 77 -7.69 -9.79 -6.21
CA LEU A 77 -6.61 -8.96 -5.64
C LEU A 77 -6.33 -7.72 -6.48
N SER A 78 -6.11 -7.92 -7.77
CA SER A 78 -5.75 -6.85 -8.70
C SER A 78 -6.88 -5.84 -8.89
N VAL A 79 -8.14 -6.31 -8.99
CA VAL A 79 -9.31 -5.44 -9.12
C VAL A 79 -9.51 -4.60 -7.88
N VAL A 80 -9.43 -5.18 -6.67
CA VAL A 80 -9.57 -4.43 -5.40
C VAL A 80 -8.52 -3.32 -5.32
N LYS A 81 -7.25 -3.64 -5.55
CA LYS A 81 -6.14 -2.67 -5.52
C LYS A 81 -6.36 -1.52 -6.50
N ASN A 82 -6.68 -1.83 -7.75
CA ASN A 82 -6.85 -0.82 -8.80
C ASN A 82 -8.14 -0.01 -8.64
N LEU A 83 -9.21 -0.59 -8.08
CA LEU A 83 -10.44 0.14 -7.74
C LEU A 83 -10.19 1.15 -6.62
N LEU A 84 -9.47 0.78 -5.56
CA LEU A 84 -9.10 1.71 -4.49
C LEU A 84 -8.24 2.86 -5.03
N LEU A 85 -7.26 2.57 -5.90
CA LEU A 85 -6.45 3.59 -6.55
C LEU A 85 -7.31 4.51 -7.42
N PHE A 86 -8.17 3.96 -8.27
CA PHE A 86 -9.07 4.76 -9.10
C PHE A 86 -9.95 5.70 -8.29
N ILE A 87 -10.60 5.20 -7.21
CA ILE A 87 -11.43 6.02 -6.33
C ILE A 87 -10.58 7.11 -5.63
N SER A 88 -9.34 6.80 -5.26
CA SER A 88 -8.43 7.78 -4.66
C SER A 88 -8.14 8.93 -5.60
N TYR A 89 -7.82 8.64 -6.87
CA TYR A 89 -7.60 9.66 -7.90
C TYR A 89 -8.87 10.46 -8.20
N LEU A 90 -10.04 9.80 -8.21
CA LEU A 90 -11.35 10.46 -8.36
C LEU A 90 -11.59 11.48 -7.23
N LEU A 91 -11.44 11.06 -5.97
CA LEU A 91 -11.64 11.90 -4.80
C LEU A 91 -10.64 13.05 -4.75
N TYR A 92 -9.38 12.80 -5.12
CA TYR A 92 -8.36 13.82 -5.23
C TYR A 92 -8.69 14.85 -6.32
N GLY A 93 -9.13 14.41 -7.49
CA GLY A 93 -9.58 15.29 -8.58
C GLY A 93 -10.82 16.11 -8.19
N LEU A 94 -11.77 15.50 -7.45
CA LEU A 94 -12.91 16.23 -6.88
C LEU A 94 -12.46 17.28 -5.85
N THR A 95 -11.44 16.98 -5.04
CA THR A 95 -10.83 17.95 -4.11
C THR A 95 -10.15 19.08 -4.84
N ALA A 96 -9.36 18.77 -5.86
CA ALA A 96 -8.72 19.79 -6.71
C ALA A 96 -9.77 20.74 -7.32
N ARG A 97 -10.88 20.19 -7.82
CA ARG A 97 -12.01 20.98 -8.37
C ARG A 97 -12.69 21.88 -7.34
N LEU A 98 -12.66 21.53 -6.06
CA LEU A 98 -13.22 22.39 -5.02
C LEU A 98 -12.41 23.67 -4.83
N ILE A 99 -11.09 23.63 -5.01
CA ILE A 99 -10.19 24.73 -4.61
C ILE A 99 -9.41 25.38 -5.76
N LEU A 100 -9.28 24.72 -6.91
CA LEU A 100 -8.79 25.30 -8.17
C LEU A 100 -9.95 25.80 -9.03
N ARG A 101 -9.70 26.85 -9.81
CA ARG A 101 -10.63 27.46 -10.78
C ARG A 101 -10.30 27.07 -12.21
N ASP A 102 -8.99 26.99 -12.53
CA ASP A 102 -8.50 26.60 -13.84
C ASP A 102 -8.65 25.09 -14.05
N LYS A 103 -9.43 24.70 -15.05
CA LYS A 103 -9.71 23.29 -15.39
C LYS A 103 -8.44 22.55 -15.84
N ALA A 104 -7.52 23.20 -16.51
CA ALA A 104 -6.25 22.59 -16.89
C ALA A 104 -5.39 22.27 -15.66
N LEU A 105 -5.39 23.15 -14.64
CA LEU A 105 -4.70 22.88 -13.38
C LEU A 105 -5.37 21.78 -12.57
N VAL A 106 -6.71 21.66 -12.61
CA VAL A 106 -7.41 20.51 -12.00
C VAL A 106 -6.95 19.19 -12.66
N ALA A 107 -6.85 19.17 -13.99
CA ALA A 107 -6.35 18.01 -14.73
C ALA A 107 -4.89 17.70 -14.39
N ILE A 108 -4.02 18.73 -14.41
CA ILE A 108 -2.60 18.58 -14.07
C ILE A 108 -2.42 18.10 -12.63
N ALA A 109 -3.17 18.64 -11.67
CA ALA A 109 -3.11 18.21 -10.28
C ALA A 109 -3.52 16.75 -10.14
N THR A 110 -4.63 16.33 -10.78
CA THR A 110 -5.16 14.97 -10.68
C THR A 110 -4.23 13.95 -11.32
N LEU A 111 -3.82 14.19 -12.55
CA LEU A 111 -2.90 13.33 -13.28
C LEU A 111 -1.46 13.44 -12.76
N GLY A 112 -1.14 14.53 -12.04
CA GLY A 112 0.14 14.74 -11.39
C GLY A 112 0.48 13.69 -10.33
N LEU A 113 -0.51 13.01 -9.77
CA LEU A 113 -0.29 11.85 -8.91
C LEU A 113 0.47 10.72 -9.64
N LEU A 114 0.31 10.59 -10.96
CA LEU A 114 1.06 9.63 -11.78
C LEU A 114 2.54 10.00 -11.92
N THR A 115 2.96 11.20 -11.54
CA THR A 115 4.37 11.60 -11.55
C THR A 115 5.11 11.21 -10.26
N ILE A 116 4.38 10.68 -9.25
CA ILE A 116 4.94 10.23 -7.97
C ILE A 116 5.28 8.74 -8.08
N PRO A 117 6.57 8.33 -8.02
CA PRO A 117 6.98 6.94 -8.23
C PRO A 117 6.27 5.95 -7.30
N GLN A 118 6.09 6.30 -6.03
CA GLN A 118 5.40 5.46 -5.05
C GLN A 118 3.94 5.17 -5.43
N MET A 119 3.27 6.11 -6.12
CA MET A 119 1.85 5.98 -6.49
C MET A 119 1.66 5.27 -7.82
N VAL A 120 2.56 5.51 -8.77
CA VAL A 120 2.38 4.98 -10.13
C VAL A 120 3.04 3.62 -10.32
N PHE A 121 4.15 3.34 -9.61
CA PHE A 121 4.94 2.11 -9.76
C PHE A 121 4.88 1.21 -8.52
N GLU A 122 5.29 1.71 -7.34
CA GLU A 122 5.41 0.88 -6.14
C GLU A 122 4.05 0.35 -5.64
N MET A 123 2.98 1.16 -5.68
CA MET A 123 1.63 0.71 -5.32
C MET A 123 1.04 -0.28 -6.32
N GLN A 124 1.48 -0.27 -7.56
CA GLN A 124 1.08 -1.28 -8.55
C GLN A 124 1.83 -2.59 -8.35
N ARG A 125 3.14 -2.52 -8.07
CA ARG A 125 3.97 -3.69 -7.82
C ARG A 125 3.54 -4.43 -6.55
N ASP A 126 3.40 -3.69 -5.43
CA ASP A 126 3.11 -4.26 -4.11
C ASP A 126 2.36 -3.23 -3.23
N LEU A 127 2.62 -3.14 -1.91
CA LEU A 127 2.21 -2.09 -0.98
C LEU A 127 0.70 -1.95 -0.72
N THR A 128 -0.02 -3.07 -0.53
CA THR A 128 -1.48 -3.09 -0.32
C THR A 128 -1.95 -2.16 0.82
N HIS A 129 -1.30 -2.19 1.97
CA HIS A 129 -1.63 -1.30 3.10
C HIS A 129 -1.33 0.18 2.81
N THR A 130 -0.37 0.48 1.92
CA THR A 130 -0.10 1.87 1.49
C THR A 130 -1.17 2.36 0.52
N VAL A 131 -1.71 1.49 -0.33
CA VAL A 131 -2.90 1.77 -1.15
C VAL A 131 -4.10 2.11 -0.25
N ALA A 132 -4.33 1.33 0.82
CA ALA A 132 -5.38 1.62 1.79
C ALA A 132 -5.19 2.99 2.49
N VAL A 133 -3.96 3.35 2.83
CA VAL A 133 -3.62 4.69 3.38
C VAL A 133 -3.95 5.79 2.39
N PHE A 134 -3.53 5.65 1.12
CA PHE A 134 -3.79 6.65 0.09
C PHE A 134 -5.29 6.81 -0.19
N PHE A 135 -6.03 5.71 -0.22
CA PHE A 135 -7.49 5.71 -0.35
C PHE A 135 -8.14 6.48 0.81
N SER A 136 -7.78 6.15 2.04
CA SER A 136 -8.33 6.79 3.23
C SER A 136 -7.93 8.26 3.32
N ALA A 137 -6.69 8.61 2.95
CA ALA A 137 -6.21 9.99 2.88
C ALA A 137 -7.00 10.81 1.84
N SER A 138 -7.34 10.21 0.70
CA SER A 138 -8.14 10.86 -0.34
C SER A 138 -9.58 11.09 0.12
N ILE A 139 -10.20 10.13 0.83
CA ILE A 139 -11.53 10.30 1.46
C ILE A 139 -11.48 11.43 2.49
N PHE A 140 -10.52 11.36 3.43
CA PHE A 140 -10.37 12.36 4.48
C PHE A 140 -10.16 13.75 3.89
N PHE A 141 -9.24 13.89 2.94
CA PHE A 141 -8.87 15.17 2.35
C PHE A 141 -10.05 15.79 1.59
N TYR A 142 -10.80 14.98 0.84
CA TYR A 142 -12.03 15.44 0.20
C TYR A 142 -13.08 15.91 1.22
N GLY A 143 -13.37 15.11 2.24
CA GLY A 143 -14.29 15.47 3.31
C GLY A 143 -13.87 16.72 4.09
N PHE A 144 -12.57 16.81 4.43
CA PHE A 144 -11.99 17.93 5.15
C PHE A 144 -12.06 19.24 4.34
N ILE A 145 -11.57 19.28 3.12
CA ILE A 145 -11.62 20.48 2.26
C ILE A 145 -13.08 20.88 2.01
N ARG A 146 -13.96 19.91 1.79
CA ARG A 146 -15.38 20.17 1.61
C ARG A 146 -16.03 20.74 2.88
N SER A 147 -15.67 20.26 4.07
CA SER A 147 -16.20 20.81 5.34
C SER A 147 -15.75 22.25 5.58
N LEU A 148 -14.54 22.63 5.14
CA LEU A 148 -14.06 24.00 5.23
C LEU A 148 -14.77 24.92 4.23
N LYS A 149 -15.05 24.46 3.01
CA LYS A 149 -15.61 25.28 1.92
C LYS A 149 -17.15 25.29 1.89
N GLN A 150 -17.76 24.11 2.06
CA GLN A 150 -19.19 23.87 1.93
C GLN A 150 -19.65 22.93 3.06
N PRO A 151 -19.68 23.40 4.32
CA PRO A 151 -19.98 22.55 5.47
C PRO A 151 -21.36 21.92 5.38
N SER A 152 -21.40 20.58 5.50
CA SER A 152 -22.63 19.77 5.49
C SER A 152 -22.42 18.52 6.34
N LEU A 153 -23.46 17.88 6.83
CA LEU A 153 -23.35 16.60 7.55
C LEU A 153 -22.55 15.58 6.75
N ALA A 154 -22.80 15.51 5.44
CA ALA A 154 -22.08 14.59 4.54
C ALA A 154 -20.57 14.87 4.51
N SER A 155 -20.11 16.14 4.52
CA SER A 155 -18.68 16.45 4.50
C SER A 155 -17.96 16.00 5.78
N TYR A 156 -18.58 16.19 6.95
CA TYR A 156 -18.03 15.72 8.22
C TYR A 156 -18.09 14.20 8.37
N LEU A 157 -19.16 13.55 7.88
CA LEU A 157 -19.26 12.09 7.81
C LEU A 157 -18.12 11.50 6.94
N ILE A 158 -17.92 12.04 5.74
CA ILE A 158 -16.86 11.58 4.82
C ILE A 158 -15.48 11.75 5.47
N ALA A 159 -15.22 12.88 6.15
CA ALA A 159 -13.97 13.08 6.87
C ALA A 159 -13.78 12.04 7.99
N GLY A 160 -14.84 11.72 8.75
CA GLY A 160 -14.82 10.69 9.80
C GLY A 160 -14.54 9.30 9.26
N VAL A 161 -15.17 8.91 8.14
CA VAL A 161 -14.90 7.65 7.44
C VAL A 161 -13.44 7.58 7.00
N GLY A 162 -12.91 8.67 6.42
CA GLY A 162 -11.50 8.74 6.01
C GLY A 162 -10.54 8.61 7.19
N ILE A 163 -10.85 9.21 8.36
CA ILE A 163 -10.03 9.05 9.57
C ILE A 163 -10.09 7.60 10.07
N GLY A 164 -11.29 7.03 10.21
CA GLY A 164 -11.47 5.67 10.71
C GLY A 164 -10.73 4.63 9.87
N PHE A 165 -10.94 4.63 8.56
CA PHE A 165 -10.24 3.72 7.65
C PHE A 165 -8.73 4.01 7.58
N GLY A 166 -8.32 5.28 7.68
CA GLY A 166 -6.91 5.63 7.67
C GLY A 166 -6.14 5.10 8.87
N LEU A 167 -6.71 5.18 10.06
CA LEU A 167 -6.15 4.59 11.27
C LEU A 167 -6.12 3.07 11.22
N LEU A 168 -7.11 2.45 10.57
CA LEU A 168 -7.15 1.01 10.29
C LEU A 168 -6.28 0.59 9.10
N ALA A 169 -5.73 1.53 8.31
CA ALA A 169 -4.78 1.24 7.25
C ALA A 169 -3.32 1.28 7.75
N LYS A 170 -2.95 2.34 8.49
CA LYS A 170 -1.64 2.47 9.17
C LYS A 170 -1.72 3.43 10.34
N TYR A 171 -1.03 3.14 11.45
CA TYR A 171 -1.05 4.00 12.63
C TYR A 171 -0.48 5.40 12.41
N ASN A 172 0.55 5.55 11.54
CA ASN A 172 1.13 6.86 11.22
C ASN A 172 0.17 7.79 10.44
N PHE A 173 -0.96 7.28 9.96
CA PHE A 173 -2.02 8.09 9.35
C PHE A 173 -2.55 9.15 10.31
N ALA A 174 -2.52 8.91 11.63
CA ALA A 174 -2.97 9.86 12.67
C ALA A 174 -2.36 11.25 12.51
N ILE A 175 -1.14 11.36 11.98
CA ILE A 175 -0.44 12.64 11.78
C ILE A 175 -1.18 13.53 10.75
N LEU A 176 -1.82 12.94 9.74
CA LEU A 176 -2.52 13.72 8.70
C LEU A 176 -3.73 14.50 9.24
N PRO A 177 -4.73 13.87 9.91
CA PRO A 177 -5.84 14.62 10.48
C PRO A 177 -5.41 15.59 11.61
N ALA A 178 -4.40 15.24 12.39
CA ALA A 178 -3.81 16.15 13.38
C ALA A 178 -3.20 17.39 12.71
N ALA A 179 -2.39 17.21 11.67
CA ALA A 179 -1.81 18.31 10.91
C ALA A 179 -2.88 19.19 10.25
N ALA A 180 -3.92 18.58 9.68
CA ALA A 180 -5.05 19.29 9.09
C ALA A 180 -5.81 20.14 10.13
N LEU A 181 -6.07 19.58 11.30
CA LEU A 181 -6.74 20.27 12.40
C LEU A 181 -5.90 21.46 12.90
N ILE A 182 -4.61 21.24 13.19
CA ILE A 182 -3.69 22.29 13.67
C ILE A 182 -3.56 23.40 12.62
N ALA A 183 -3.39 23.04 11.34
CA ALA A 183 -3.26 24.02 10.26
C ALA A 183 -4.53 24.89 10.08
N ALA A 184 -5.72 24.29 10.21
CA ALA A 184 -6.99 25.01 10.12
C ALA A 184 -7.26 25.88 11.37
N LEU A 185 -6.88 25.44 12.55
CA LEU A 185 -6.97 26.23 13.79
C LEU A 185 -6.04 27.44 13.77
N ALA A 186 -4.88 27.33 13.09
CA ALA A 186 -3.94 28.45 12.91
C ALA A 186 -4.41 29.52 11.92
N ASP A 187 -5.50 29.28 11.16
CA ASP A 187 -6.08 30.28 10.24
C ASP A 187 -7.39 30.83 10.80
N ALA A 188 -7.42 32.13 11.11
CA ALA A 188 -8.61 32.79 11.68
C ALA A 188 -9.86 32.65 10.79
N ARG A 189 -9.71 32.50 9.47
CA ARG A 189 -10.82 32.33 8.50
C ARG A 189 -11.38 30.91 8.50
N LEU A 190 -10.55 29.91 8.81
CA LEU A 190 -10.92 28.48 8.79
C LEU A 190 -11.31 27.98 10.18
N ARG A 191 -10.78 28.59 11.26
CA ARG A 191 -11.02 28.22 12.66
C ARG A 191 -12.50 28.05 13.02
N PRO A 192 -13.46 28.90 12.58
CA PRO A 192 -14.88 28.71 12.89
C PRO A 192 -15.47 27.40 12.36
N ARG A 193 -14.86 26.83 11.30
CA ARG A 193 -15.28 25.52 10.74
C ARG A 193 -14.84 24.34 11.59
N ILE A 194 -13.76 24.50 12.35
CA ILE A 194 -13.28 23.51 13.31
C ILE A 194 -14.13 23.49 14.59
N PHE A 195 -14.67 24.66 15.00
CA PHE A 195 -15.60 24.72 16.15
C PHE A 195 -17.06 24.41 15.77
N ASP A 196 -17.31 23.92 14.56
CA ASP A 196 -18.65 23.46 14.14
C ASP A 196 -19.02 22.16 14.89
N ARG A 197 -20.24 22.13 15.48
CA ARG A 197 -20.74 20.97 16.23
C ARG A 197 -20.74 19.67 15.42
N ARG A 198 -20.81 19.76 14.09
CA ARG A 198 -20.73 18.61 13.18
C ARG A 198 -19.36 17.91 13.21
N LEU A 199 -18.31 18.53 13.76
CA LEU A 199 -17.03 17.86 13.99
C LEU A 199 -17.17 16.67 14.95
N VAL A 200 -18.14 16.71 15.89
CA VAL A 200 -18.45 15.58 16.76
C VAL A 200 -18.84 14.35 15.94
N LEU A 201 -19.60 14.53 14.85
CA LEU A 201 -19.95 13.43 13.95
C LEU A 201 -18.69 12.79 13.33
N THR A 202 -17.72 13.61 12.92
CA THR A 202 -16.43 13.11 12.40
C THR A 202 -15.73 12.22 13.43
N ALA A 203 -15.64 12.67 14.68
CA ALA A 203 -15.00 11.91 15.75
C ALA A 203 -15.76 10.61 16.09
N VAL A 204 -17.09 10.67 16.19
CA VAL A 204 -17.93 9.50 16.49
C VAL A 204 -17.84 8.45 15.40
N VAL A 205 -17.92 8.85 14.12
CA VAL A 205 -17.81 7.93 12.99
C VAL A 205 -16.44 7.27 12.95
N ALA A 206 -15.36 8.06 13.11
CA ALA A 206 -14.00 7.52 13.17
C ALA A 206 -13.87 6.50 14.32
N LEU A 207 -14.38 6.84 15.52
CA LEU A 207 -14.33 5.96 16.69
C LEU A 207 -15.09 4.65 16.46
N ILE A 208 -16.30 4.70 15.91
CA ILE A 208 -17.09 3.49 15.61
C ILE A 208 -16.31 2.56 14.67
N ILE A 209 -15.67 3.11 13.64
CA ILE A 209 -14.93 2.32 12.66
C ILE A 209 -13.70 1.65 13.28
N ILE A 210 -12.96 2.35 14.15
CA ILE A 210 -11.73 1.81 14.76
C ILE A 210 -11.98 0.93 15.98
N LEU A 211 -13.17 1.01 16.58
CA LEU A 211 -13.49 0.40 17.86
C LEU A 211 -13.16 -1.11 17.95
N PRO A 212 -13.54 -1.96 16.97
CA PRO A 212 -13.20 -3.39 17.03
C PRO A 212 -11.69 -3.65 17.12
N HIS A 213 -10.90 -2.86 16.38
CA HIS A 213 -9.45 -2.97 16.40
C HIS A 213 -8.82 -2.42 17.69
N LEU A 214 -9.39 -1.38 18.30
CA LEU A 214 -8.91 -0.87 19.59
C LEU A 214 -9.07 -1.90 20.72
N PHE A 215 -10.17 -2.67 20.73
CA PHE A 215 -10.33 -3.75 21.69
C PHE A 215 -9.26 -4.85 21.49
N TRP A 216 -8.99 -5.24 20.24
CA TRP A 216 -7.92 -6.19 19.93
C TRP A 216 -6.54 -5.65 20.31
N LEU A 217 -6.27 -4.39 20.00
CA LEU A 217 -4.97 -3.75 20.25
C LEU A 217 -4.62 -3.70 21.75
N LYS A 218 -5.63 -3.53 22.63
CA LYS A 218 -5.43 -3.51 24.08
C LYS A 218 -4.72 -4.77 24.56
N ASP A 219 -5.08 -5.94 24.01
CA ASP A 219 -4.55 -7.22 24.44
C ASP A 219 -3.36 -7.70 23.59
N ASN A 220 -3.03 -7.00 22.48
CA ASN A 220 -2.01 -7.39 21.51
C ASN A 220 -1.02 -6.27 21.18
N LEU A 221 -0.78 -5.32 22.10
CA LEU A 221 0.02 -4.13 21.82
C LEU A 221 1.45 -4.47 21.40
N ASP A 222 2.10 -5.41 22.11
CA ASP A 222 3.46 -5.84 21.82
C ASP A 222 3.55 -6.49 20.43
N PHE A 223 2.62 -7.37 20.10
CA PHE A 223 2.54 -8.03 18.80
C PHE A 223 2.32 -7.03 17.65
N ALA A 224 1.51 -6.00 17.89
CA ALA A 224 1.23 -4.95 16.92
C ALA A 224 2.40 -3.98 16.70
N THR A 225 3.24 -3.74 17.71
CA THR A 225 4.25 -2.67 17.68
C THR A 225 5.68 -3.17 17.52
N ALA A 226 6.03 -4.37 18.02
CA ALA A 226 7.41 -4.89 18.06
C ALA A 226 8.13 -4.80 16.71
N ARG A 227 7.56 -5.36 15.64
CA ARG A 227 8.17 -5.32 14.30
C ARG A 227 8.27 -3.91 13.71
N THR A 228 7.37 -3.01 14.10
CA THR A 228 7.40 -1.61 13.63
C THR A 228 8.53 -0.86 14.31
N LEU A 229 8.68 -1.02 15.63
CA LEU A 229 9.75 -0.45 16.40
C LEU A 229 11.12 -0.97 15.94
N GLU A 230 11.26 -2.27 15.76
CA GLU A 230 12.48 -2.90 15.22
C GLU A 230 12.88 -2.32 13.86
N LYS A 231 11.93 -2.11 12.95
CA LYS A 231 12.21 -1.52 11.63
C LYS A 231 12.52 -0.02 11.67
N MET A 232 12.12 0.68 12.73
CA MET A 232 12.33 2.11 12.90
C MET A 232 13.63 2.41 13.63
N THR A 233 14.00 1.58 14.61
CA THR A 233 15.26 1.75 15.37
C THR A 233 16.42 1.21 14.55
N ALA A 234 17.51 1.94 14.53
CA ALA A 234 18.76 1.43 13.97
C ALA A 234 19.30 0.29 14.83
N SER A 235 20.01 -0.63 14.21
CA SER A 235 20.76 -1.69 14.88
C SER A 235 21.53 -1.13 16.09
N GLY A 236 21.27 -1.66 17.25
CA GLY A 236 21.50 -1.25 18.63
C GLY A 236 22.86 -0.71 19.12
N HIS A 237 23.72 -0.22 18.26
CA HIS A 237 25.08 0.22 18.66
C HIS A 237 25.44 1.68 18.24
N ALA A 238 24.53 2.40 17.57
CA ALA A 238 24.78 3.77 17.18
C ALA A 238 24.54 4.74 18.37
N SER A 239 25.44 5.73 18.55
CA SER A 239 25.22 6.80 19.51
C SER A 239 23.98 7.62 19.15
N TYR A 240 23.33 8.24 20.15
CA TYR A 240 22.14 9.06 19.92
C TYR A 240 22.31 10.12 18.81
N PRO A 241 23.42 10.91 18.76
CA PRO A 241 23.62 11.84 17.65
C PRO A 241 23.71 11.16 16.27
N ALA A 242 24.30 9.97 16.20
CA ALA A 242 24.40 9.20 14.98
C ALA A 242 23.02 8.68 14.54
N GLN A 243 22.17 8.24 15.48
CA GLN A 243 20.79 7.82 15.19
C GLN A 243 19.95 8.98 14.64
N VAL A 244 20.04 10.17 15.26
CA VAL A 244 19.35 11.37 14.77
C VAL A 244 19.85 11.76 13.37
N ALA A 245 21.16 11.75 13.14
CA ALA A 245 21.75 12.05 11.83
C ALA A 245 21.27 11.05 10.75
N MET A 246 21.22 9.75 11.07
CA MET A 246 20.66 8.73 10.18
C MET A 246 19.16 8.97 9.91
N GLY A 247 18.38 9.30 10.93
CA GLY A 247 16.97 9.62 10.81
C GLY A 247 16.72 10.83 9.89
N VAL A 248 17.45 11.91 10.08
CA VAL A 248 17.35 13.12 9.26
C VAL A 248 17.79 12.86 7.80
N SER A 249 18.89 12.14 7.60
CA SER A 249 19.36 11.80 6.26
C SER A 249 18.41 10.86 5.54
N SER A 250 17.84 9.85 6.21
CA SER A 250 16.84 8.95 5.64
C SER A 250 15.54 9.69 5.29
N LEU A 251 15.12 10.67 6.10
CA LEU A 251 13.99 11.54 5.80
C LEU A 251 14.26 12.39 4.55
N ALA A 252 15.44 13.01 4.44
CA ALA A 252 15.81 13.79 3.26
C ALA A 252 15.79 12.94 1.99
N LEU A 253 16.37 11.75 2.02
CA LEU A 253 16.34 10.79 0.92
C LEU A 253 14.91 10.34 0.59
N ALA A 254 14.08 10.07 1.59
CA ALA A 254 12.68 9.70 1.40
C ALA A 254 11.87 10.82 0.73
N VAL A 255 12.08 12.09 1.12
CA VAL A 255 11.45 13.26 0.47
C VAL A 255 11.92 13.40 -0.97
N ILE A 256 13.20 13.27 -1.25
CA ILE A 256 13.76 13.33 -2.61
C ILE A 256 13.22 12.19 -3.48
N SER A 257 13.21 10.96 -2.97
CA SER A 257 12.64 9.80 -3.66
C SER A 257 11.16 9.99 -3.99
N PHE A 258 10.40 10.55 -3.06
CA PHE A 258 8.97 10.76 -3.23
C PHE A 258 8.64 11.93 -4.17
N ALA A 259 9.24 13.09 -3.93
CA ALA A 259 8.86 14.36 -4.57
C ALA A 259 9.73 14.72 -5.79
N GLY A 260 10.95 14.20 -5.87
CA GLY A 260 11.98 14.66 -6.81
C GLY A 260 11.54 14.59 -8.27
N LEU A 261 10.98 13.46 -8.71
CA LEU A 261 10.51 13.31 -10.09
C LEU A 261 9.35 14.27 -10.41
N THR A 262 8.38 14.39 -9.48
CA THR A 262 7.26 15.33 -9.63
C THR A 262 7.75 16.78 -9.76
N VAL A 263 8.64 17.19 -8.86
CA VAL A 263 9.22 18.53 -8.89
C VAL A 263 10.00 18.79 -10.18
N ALA A 264 10.80 17.82 -10.63
CA ALA A 264 11.54 17.91 -11.89
C ALA A 264 10.61 18.06 -13.11
N ILE A 265 9.54 17.24 -13.19
CA ILE A 265 8.54 17.33 -14.27
C ILE A 265 7.86 18.69 -14.27
N PHE A 266 7.40 19.19 -13.11
CA PHE A 266 6.77 20.50 -13.02
C PHE A 266 7.76 21.62 -13.36
N ALA A 267 9.03 21.52 -12.94
CA ALA A 267 10.07 22.50 -13.29
C ALA A 267 10.32 22.56 -14.80
N ILE A 268 10.40 21.41 -15.47
CA ILE A 268 10.58 21.34 -16.93
C ILE A 268 9.37 21.91 -17.66
N ILE A 269 8.15 21.56 -17.22
CA ILE A 269 6.91 21.94 -17.90
C ILE A 269 6.60 23.42 -17.76
N PHE A 270 6.71 23.96 -16.56
CA PHE A 270 6.40 25.37 -16.29
C PHE A 270 7.62 26.30 -16.47
N GLY A 271 8.84 25.75 -16.47
CA GLY A 271 10.07 26.47 -16.75
C GLY A 271 10.25 27.71 -15.86
N LYS A 272 10.58 28.83 -16.51
CA LYS A 272 10.83 30.09 -15.78
C LYS A 272 9.63 30.63 -14.99
N SER A 273 8.40 30.20 -15.32
CA SER A 273 7.18 30.64 -14.64
C SER A 273 7.00 29.96 -13.26
N LEU A 274 7.67 28.83 -13.00
CA LEU A 274 7.52 28.12 -11.72
C LEU A 274 8.12 28.91 -10.55
N ARG A 275 9.32 29.48 -10.74
CA ARG A 275 10.02 30.19 -9.64
C ARG A 275 9.20 31.35 -9.05
N PRO A 276 8.66 32.33 -9.86
CA PRO A 276 7.78 33.35 -9.30
C PRO A 276 6.47 32.79 -8.77
N ALA A 277 5.94 31.69 -9.35
CA ALA A 277 4.72 31.05 -8.85
C ALA A 277 4.89 30.50 -7.43
N LEU A 278 6.05 29.96 -7.09
CA LEU A 278 6.32 29.47 -5.73
C LEU A 278 6.26 30.57 -4.67
N GLY A 279 6.53 31.83 -5.03
CA GLY A 279 6.36 33.02 -4.16
C GLY A 279 4.92 33.48 -4.00
N SER A 280 4.00 33.05 -4.88
CA SER A 280 2.59 33.41 -4.82
C SER A 280 1.84 32.56 -3.82
N GLY A 281 0.71 33.06 -3.30
CA GLY A 281 -0.03 32.33 -2.28
C GLY A 281 -1.53 32.61 -2.30
N SER A 282 -2.28 31.65 -1.75
CA SER A 282 -3.71 31.74 -1.50
C SER A 282 -4.00 31.16 -0.12
N GLN A 283 -5.24 31.30 0.37
CA GLN A 283 -5.66 30.64 1.61
C GLN A 283 -5.40 29.13 1.58
N TRP A 284 -5.62 28.47 0.43
CA TRP A 284 -5.44 27.03 0.29
C TRP A 284 -3.95 26.64 0.27
N THR A 285 -3.08 27.42 -0.35
CA THR A 285 -1.63 27.16 -0.29
C THR A 285 -1.10 27.29 1.13
N GLN A 286 -1.56 28.31 1.88
CA GLN A 286 -1.16 28.49 3.29
C GLN A 286 -1.64 27.33 4.17
N LEU A 287 -2.86 26.83 3.95
CA LEU A 287 -3.37 25.65 4.66
C LEU A 287 -2.47 24.44 4.40
N LEU A 288 -2.18 24.12 3.12
CA LEU A 288 -1.35 22.97 2.77
C LEU A 288 0.10 23.11 3.27
N GLU A 289 0.67 24.32 3.21
CA GLU A 289 2.02 24.61 3.76
C GLU A 289 2.08 24.33 5.27
N ARG A 290 1.08 24.79 6.02
CA ARG A 290 1.00 24.52 7.47
C ARG A 290 0.81 23.04 7.75
N MET A 291 -0.03 22.34 6.96
CA MET A 291 -0.20 20.89 7.10
C MET A 291 1.12 20.15 6.87
N MET A 292 1.85 20.49 5.79
CA MET A 292 3.15 19.89 5.49
C MET A 292 4.20 20.20 6.58
N LEU A 293 4.19 21.43 7.11
CA LEU A 293 5.09 21.84 8.19
C LEU A 293 4.81 21.06 9.49
N VAL A 294 3.54 20.94 9.89
CA VAL A 294 3.15 20.18 11.09
C VAL A 294 3.51 18.71 10.94
N PHE A 295 3.29 18.14 9.76
CA PHE A 295 3.67 16.76 9.46
C PHE A 295 5.18 16.55 9.52
N LEU A 296 5.96 17.47 8.94
CA LEU A 296 7.42 17.45 9.01
C LEU A 296 7.92 17.54 10.45
N ILE A 297 7.36 18.46 11.24
CA ILE A 297 7.67 18.58 12.68
C ILE A 297 7.34 17.25 13.38
N GLY A 298 6.20 16.66 13.12
CA GLY A 298 5.81 15.36 13.71
C GLY A 298 6.81 14.25 13.41
N ILE A 299 7.31 14.15 12.17
CA ILE A 299 8.36 13.18 11.83
C ILE A 299 9.70 13.52 12.50
N LEU A 300 10.08 14.79 12.55
CA LEU A 300 11.32 15.20 13.24
C LEU A 300 11.24 14.90 14.74
N LEU A 301 10.09 15.10 15.38
CA LEU A 301 9.89 14.70 16.77
C LEU A 301 10.00 13.17 16.94
N LEU A 302 9.48 12.39 15.99
CA LEU A 302 9.63 10.94 15.99
C LEU A 302 11.10 10.51 15.82
N ILE A 303 11.88 11.20 15.00
CA ILE A 303 13.33 10.95 14.87
C ILE A 303 14.06 11.29 16.18
N VAL A 304 13.82 12.47 16.72
CA VAL A 304 14.56 12.98 17.90
C VAL A 304 14.15 12.25 19.17
N PHE A 305 12.87 12.08 19.43
CA PHE A 305 12.37 11.51 20.69
C PHE A 305 11.95 10.04 20.59
N GLY A 306 11.55 9.59 19.39
CA GLY A 306 11.11 8.21 19.14
C GLY A 306 12.22 7.28 18.62
N GLY A 307 13.45 7.78 18.42
CA GLY A 307 14.58 6.97 17.95
C GLY A 307 14.47 6.45 16.51
N ALA A 308 13.60 7.05 15.67
CA ALA A 308 13.42 6.59 14.31
C ALA A 308 14.62 6.96 13.42
N ALA A 309 15.45 5.97 13.06
CA ALA A 309 16.64 6.15 12.22
C ALA A 309 16.40 5.84 10.74
N GLY A 310 15.36 5.07 10.39
CA GLY A 310 15.08 4.63 9.03
C GLY A 310 13.70 5.08 8.53
N ILE A 311 13.56 6.30 7.99
CA ILE A 311 12.32 6.80 7.40
C ILE A 311 12.21 6.30 5.97
N LYS A 312 11.08 5.64 5.65
CA LYS A 312 10.80 5.15 4.29
C LYS A 312 9.87 6.10 3.55
N ASP A 313 10.11 6.30 2.26
CA ASP A 313 9.34 7.17 1.38
C ASP A 313 7.82 6.89 1.41
N ARG A 314 7.43 5.61 1.45
CA ARG A 314 6.03 5.19 1.58
C ARG A 314 5.32 5.66 2.86
N TRP A 315 6.07 6.11 3.88
CA TRP A 315 5.50 6.69 5.10
C TRP A 315 5.06 8.14 4.90
N LEU A 316 5.55 8.79 3.83
CA LEU A 316 5.22 10.16 3.47
C LEU A 316 3.95 10.27 2.61
N VAL A 317 3.42 9.14 2.13
CA VAL A 317 2.21 9.07 1.29
C VAL A 317 1.05 9.86 1.89
N PRO A 318 0.68 9.74 3.18
CA PRO A 318 -0.50 10.40 3.73
C PRO A 318 -0.47 11.93 3.60
N MET A 319 0.73 12.51 3.47
CA MET A 319 0.88 13.96 3.37
C MET A 319 1.38 14.43 2.00
N LEU A 320 2.42 13.80 1.45
CA LEU A 320 3.05 14.33 0.24
C LEU A 320 2.26 14.05 -1.05
N PHE A 321 1.19 13.23 -1.00
CA PHE A 321 0.28 13.07 -2.14
C PHE A 321 -0.38 14.39 -2.57
N ILE A 322 -0.46 15.39 -1.68
CA ILE A 322 -1.01 16.71 -1.99
C ILE A 322 -0.08 17.58 -2.83
N LEU A 323 1.19 17.18 -3.04
CA LEU A 323 2.21 17.99 -3.71
C LEU A 323 1.80 18.51 -5.11
N PRO A 324 1.27 17.68 -6.03
CA PRO A 324 0.83 18.18 -7.34
C PRO A 324 -0.25 19.26 -7.23
N LEU A 325 -1.21 19.10 -6.32
CA LEU A 325 -2.27 20.09 -6.07
C LEU A 325 -1.70 21.37 -5.48
N TYR A 326 -0.76 21.26 -4.53
CA TYR A 326 -0.10 22.43 -3.93
C TYR A 326 0.63 23.26 -4.99
N VAL A 327 1.40 22.63 -5.88
CA VAL A 327 2.10 23.35 -6.96
C VAL A 327 1.11 23.98 -7.93
N CYS A 328 0.02 23.29 -8.28
CA CYS A 328 -1.03 23.86 -9.14
C CYS A 328 -1.72 25.07 -8.50
N LEU A 329 -1.96 25.07 -7.18
CA LEU A 329 -2.50 26.22 -6.45
C LEU A 329 -1.54 27.42 -6.47
N LYS A 330 -0.24 27.20 -6.35
CA LYS A 330 0.80 28.24 -6.50
C LYS A 330 0.80 28.85 -7.90
N ILE A 331 0.71 28.00 -8.94
CA ILE A 331 0.66 28.41 -10.35
C ILE A 331 -0.60 29.23 -10.63
N GLU A 332 -1.77 28.80 -10.11
CA GLU A 332 -3.02 29.55 -10.24
C GLU A 332 -2.94 30.92 -9.54
N ALA A 333 -2.40 30.96 -8.31
CA ALA A 333 -2.23 32.21 -7.56
C ALA A 333 -1.32 33.23 -8.26
N ALA A 334 -0.36 32.75 -9.05
CA ALA A 334 0.53 33.57 -9.86
C ALA A 334 -0.07 34.03 -11.20
N GLY A 335 -1.27 33.57 -11.57
CA GLY A 335 -1.91 33.89 -12.86
C GLY A 335 -1.17 33.37 -14.10
N VAL A 336 -0.41 32.26 -13.98
CA VAL A 336 0.37 31.68 -15.07
C VAL A 336 -0.54 31.07 -16.12
N THR A 337 -0.29 31.36 -17.40
CA THR A 337 -1.01 30.74 -18.53
C THR A 337 -0.70 29.25 -18.66
N THR A 338 -1.72 28.40 -18.70
CA THR A 338 -1.58 26.94 -18.55
C THR A 338 -1.62 26.15 -19.87
N ALA A 339 -2.11 26.73 -20.98
CA ALA A 339 -2.41 26.01 -22.22
C ALA A 339 -1.21 25.25 -22.84
N LYS A 340 -0.01 25.89 -22.88
CA LYS A 340 1.21 25.23 -23.39
C LYS A 340 1.74 24.17 -22.40
N ALA A 341 1.69 24.50 -21.11
CA ALA A 341 2.11 23.61 -20.03
C ALA A 341 1.23 22.34 -20.01
N PHE A 342 -0.08 22.49 -20.14
CA PHE A 342 -1.02 21.38 -20.19
C PHE A 342 -0.72 20.40 -21.34
N ARG A 343 -0.48 20.89 -22.57
CA ARG A 343 -0.10 19.99 -23.68
C ARG A 343 1.19 19.21 -23.42
N ARG A 344 2.22 19.88 -22.90
CA ARG A 344 3.48 19.21 -22.55
C ARG A 344 3.30 18.18 -21.45
N PHE A 345 2.49 18.53 -20.45
CA PHE A 345 2.18 17.63 -19.34
C PHE A 345 1.46 16.37 -19.82
N MET A 346 0.49 16.49 -20.73
CA MET A 346 -0.24 15.34 -21.29
C MET A 346 0.68 14.36 -22.05
N ILE A 347 1.73 14.87 -22.71
CA ILE A 347 2.73 14.01 -23.36
C ILE A 347 3.48 13.19 -22.30
N VAL A 348 3.93 13.85 -21.23
CA VAL A 348 4.62 13.13 -20.13
C VAL A 348 3.71 12.09 -19.47
N ILE A 349 2.45 12.44 -19.23
CA ILE A 349 1.47 11.49 -18.67
C ILE A 349 1.23 10.31 -19.60
N ALA A 350 1.12 10.52 -20.91
CA ALA A 350 0.98 9.42 -21.88
C ALA A 350 2.20 8.48 -21.85
N ILE A 351 3.41 9.02 -21.74
CA ILE A 351 4.64 8.23 -21.61
C ILE A 351 4.62 7.40 -20.31
N ILE A 352 4.22 8.00 -19.20
CA ILE A 352 4.12 7.30 -17.90
C ILE A 352 3.05 6.20 -17.96
N MET A 353 1.87 6.49 -18.49
CA MET A 353 0.75 5.54 -18.56
C MET A 353 1.03 4.32 -19.45
N ILE A 354 1.94 4.44 -20.40
CA ILE A 354 2.41 3.31 -21.23
C ILE A 354 3.66 2.69 -20.62
N GLY A 355 4.61 3.51 -20.20
CA GLY A 355 5.93 3.07 -19.75
C GLY A 355 5.88 2.29 -18.43
N VAL A 356 5.02 2.69 -17.48
CA VAL A 356 4.93 1.98 -16.18
C VAL A 356 4.36 0.58 -16.33
N PRO A 357 3.22 0.34 -17.00
CA PRO A 357 2.74 -1.02 -17.25
C PRO A 357 3.77 -1.88 -18.01
N ALA A 358 4.43 -1.29 -19.02
CA ALA A 358 5.48 -1.99 -19.77
C ALA A 358 6.69 -2.34 -18.89
N ALA A 359 7.10 -1.46 -17.98
CA ALA A 359 8.20 -1.71 -17.04
C ALA A 359 7.82 -2.79 -16.01
N LEU A 360 6.59 -2.77 -15.47
CA LEU A 360 6.12 -3.79 -14.54
C LEU A 360 6.08 -5.19 -15.17
N TYR A 361 5.55 -5.31 -16.37
CA TYR A 361 5.60 -6.57 -17.12
C TYR A 361 7.02 -6.95 -17.48
N GLY A 362 7.79 -5.99 -18.00
CA GLY A 362 9.14 -6.19 -18.49
C GLY A 362 10.12 -6.63 -17.42
N SER A 363 9.99 -6.14 -16.16
CA SER A 363 10.86 -6.55 -15.05
C SER A 363 10.81 -8.05 -14.79
N VAL A 364 9.63 -8.67 -14.94
CA VAL A 364 9.44 -10.11 -14.75
C VAL A 364 9.77 -10.90 -16.02
N ALA A 365 9.30 -10.43 -17.19
CA ALA A 365 9.49 -11.11 -18.46
C ALA A 365 10.94 -11.08 -18.96
N ALA A 366 11.73 -10.07 -18.56
CA ALA A 366 13.14 -9.96 -18.91
C ALA A 366 14.02 -11.08 -18.32
N ALA A 367 13.52 -11.81 -17.32
CA ALA A 367 14.24 -12.94 -16.70
C ALA A 367 14.74 -13.95 -17.75
N ARG A 368 13.97 -14.19 -18.83
CA ARG A 368 14.36 -15.07 -19.94
C ARG A 368 15.65 -14.67 -20.67
N PHE A 369 16.01 -13.38 -20.58
CA PHE A 369 17.23 -12.86 -21.22
C PHE A 369 18.36 -12.67 -20.22
N THR A 370 18.01 -12.21 -19.00
CA THR A 370 18.98 -11.81 -17.99
C THR A 370 19.38 -12.95 -17.04
N GLY A 371 18.51 -13.95 -16.84
CA GLY A 371 18.67 -14.97 -15.80
C GLY A 371 18.49 -14.38 -14.38
N HIS A 372 17.97 -13.15 -14.26
CA HIS A 372 17.65 -12.54 -12.97
C HIS A 372 16.17 -12.78 -12.65
N TYR A 373 15.91 -13.53 -11.59
CA TYR A 373 14.57 -13.96 -11.20
C TYR A 373 14.08 -13.22 -9.96
N GLU A 374 12.88 -12.66 -10.07
CA GLU A 374 12.14 -12.08 -8.96
C GLU A 374 11.16 -13.08 -8.36
N ARG A 375 10.40 -12.67 -7.32
CA ARG A 375 9.39 -13.53 -6.67
C ARG A 375 8.32 -14.00 -7.63
N LEU A 376 7.89 -13.12 -8.54
CA LEU A 376 6.85 -13.43 -9.54
C LEU A 376 7.30 -14.46 -10.59
N ASN A 377 8.61 -14.74 -10.69
CA ASN A 377 9.12 -15.79 -11.58
C ASN A 377 9.07 -17.19 -10.94
N ARG A 378 8.81 -17.34 -9.64
CA ARG A 378 8.85 -18.62 -8.94
C ARG A 378 7.63 -19.47 -9.28
N PRO A 379 7.81 -20.76 -9.60
CA PRO A 379 6.75 -21.66 -10.10
C PRO A 379 5.96 -22.35 -8.98
N TYR A 380 5.25 -21.59 -8.12
CA TYR A 380 4.52 -22.16 -6.98
C TYR A 380 3.37 -23.07 -7.43
N ALA A 381 2.54 -22.65 -8.38
CA ALA A 381 1.42 -23.45 -8.87
C ALA A 381 1.85 -24.76 -9.55
N PRO A 382 2.83 -24.79 -10.48
CA PRO A 382 3.34 -26.03 -11.06
C PRO A 382 3.98 -26.98 -10.04
N MET A 383 4.56 -26.46 -8.97
CA MET A 383 5.10 -27.24 -7.87
C MET A 383 3.94 -27.93 -7.11
N LEU A 384 2.96 -27.14 -6.66
CA LEU A 384 1.81 -27.66 -5.90
C LEU A 384 1.01 -28.69 -6.71
N GLU A 385 0.76 -28.43 -8.00
CA GLU A 385 0.07 -29.36 -8.89
C GLU A 385 0.75 -30.73 -8.93
N THR A 386 2.08 -30.77 -9.02
CA THR A 386 2.84 -32.04 -9.01
C THR A 386 2.77 -32.75 -7.66
N LEU A 387 2.80 -32.02 -6.55
CA LEU A 387 2.68 -32.61 -5.22
C LEU A 387 1.28 -33.17 -4.98
N ARG A 388 0.23 -32.53 -5.48
CA ARG A 388 -1.15 -33.02 -5.44
C ARG A 388 -1.37 -34.31 -6.24
N GLN A 389 -0.60 -34.55 -7.30
CA GLN A 389 -0.61 -35.82 -8.02
C GLN A 389 -0.05 -37.00 -7.16
N GLN A 390 0.79 -36.69 -6.19
CA GLN A 390 1.29 -37.72 -5.23
C GLN A 390 0.25 -38.00 -4.13
N ALA A 391 -0.31 -36.97 -3.52
CA ALA A 391 -1.38 -37.04 -2.54
C ALA A 391 -2.11 -35.70 -2.41
N GLU A 392 -3.44 -35.71 -2.18
CA GLU A 392 -4.20 -34.48 -1.88
C GLU A 392 -3.96 -34.10 -0.41
N PRO A 393 -3.38 -32.92 -0.15
CA PRO A 393 -3.12 -32.49 1.22
C PRO A 393 -4.42 -32.11 1.94
N ALA A 394 -4.61 -32.60 3.15
CA ALA A 394 -5.70 -32.20 4.04
C ALA A 394 -5.38 -30.91 4.82
N ALA A 395 -4.10 -30.56 4.94
CA ALA A 395 -3.56 -29.30 5.44
C ALA A 395 -2.15 -29.08 4.88
N ILE A 396 -1.69 -27.82 4.87
CA ILE A 396 -0.33 -27.46 4.43
C ILE A 396 0.35 -26.62 5.52
N LEU A 397 1.62 -26.92 5.82
CA LEU A 397 2.50 -26.09 6.62
C LEU A 397 3.58 -25.50 5.70
N ALA A 398 3.56 -24.22 5.52
CA ALA A 398 4.54 -23.47 4.73
C ALA A 398 5.66 -22.88 5.61
N GLY A 399 6.86 -22.78 5.06
CA GLY A 399 8.02 -22.22 5.75
C GLY A 399 7.94 -20.70 5.96
N ASP A 400 7.13 -20.01 5.18
CA ASP A 400 6.88 -18.57 5.37
C ASP A 400 5.50 -18.17 4.82
N SER A 401 5.06 -16.94 5.17
CA SER A 401 3.75 -16.40 4.78
C SER A 401 3.65 -16.09 3.28
N LEU A 402 4.77 -15.82 2.59
CA LEU A 402 4.79 -15.62 1.13
C LEU A 402 4.44 -16.95 0.42
N LEU A 403 5.09 -18.02 0.84
CA LEU A 403 4.80 -19.34 0.31
C LEU A 403 3.37 -19.78 0.67
N ALA A 404 2.95 -19.58 1.93
CA ALA A 404 1.60 -19.89 2.38
C ALA A 404 0.51 -19.23 1.53
N GLY A 405 0.65 -17.94 1.21
CA GLY A 405 -0.29 -17.21 0.37
C GLY A 405 -0.34 -17.74 -1.05
N ASN A 406 0.82 -18.04 -1.66
CA ASN A 406 0.91 -18.62 -3.00
C ASN A 406 0.25 -20.01 -3.06
N LEU A 407 0.49 -20.86 -2.07
CA LEU A 407 -0.16 -22.18 -2.01
C LEU A 407 -1.67 -22.07 -1.78
N ARG A 408 -2.10 -21.18 -0.89
CA ARG A 408 -3.51 -20.94 -0.59
C ARG A 408 -4.31 -20.49 -1.81
N GLN A 409 -3.71 -19.74 -2.73
CA GLN A 409 -4.37 -19.27 -3.95
C GLN A 409 -4.89 -20.45 -4.79
N ASP A 410 -4.10 -21.52 -4.91
CA ASP A 410 -4.41 -22.66 -5.78
C ASP A 410 -5.21 -23.76 -5.07
N ILE A 411 -5.30 -23.72 -3.73
CA ILE A 411 -6.03 -24.71 -2.94
C ILE A 411 -6.85 -24.03 -1.83
N PRO A 412 -7.83 -23.19 -2.17
CA PRO A 412 -8.55 -22.36 -1.20
C PRO A 412 -9.40 -23.14 -0.18
N GLY A 413 -9.71 -24.41 -0.42
CA GLY A 413 -10.45 -25.29 0.50
C GLY A 413 -9.62 -25.90 1.61
N VAL A 414 -8.28 -25.87 1.49
CA VAL A 414 -7.36 -26.50 2.43
C VAL A 414 -6.75 -25.46 3.37
N PRO A 415 -6.70 -25.67 4.70
CA PRO A 415 -6.00 -24.77 5.60
C PRO A 415 -4.50 -24.77 5.32
N VAL A 416 -3.94 -23.57 5.14
CA VAL A 416 -2.51 -23.35 4.93
C VAL A 416 -1.97 -22.57 6.12
N LEU A 417 -1.04 -23.18 6.88
CA LEU A 417 -0.36 -22.55 8.01
C LEU A 417 1.00 -22.01 7.58
N SER A 418 1.56 -21.15 8.42
CA SER A 418 2.90 -20.60 8.22
C SER A 418 3.66 -20.60 9.54
N VAL A 419 4.92 -21.05 9.53
CA VAL A 419 5.73 -21.09 10.77
C VAL A 419 6.09 -19.69 11.27
N ASP A 420 6.19 -18.70 10.38
CA ASP A 420 6.50 -17.30 10.73
C ASP A 420 5.28 -16.50 11.23
N TYR A 421 4.08 -17.14 11.25
CA TYR A 421 2.85 -16.50 11.69
C TYR A 421 1.99 -17.43 12.56
N PRO A 422 2.14 -17.39 13.89
CA PRO A 422 1.38 -18.27 14.81
C PRO A 422 -0.08 -17.85 15.02
N GLY A 423 -0.52 -16.72 14.48
CA GLY A 423 -1.87 -16.17 14.71
C GLY A 423 -3.01 -16.91 13.99
N PHE A 424 -2.70 -17.93 13.17
CA PHE A 424 -3.66 -18.81 12.53
C PHE A 424 -3.40 -20.25 12.96
N SER A 425 -4.29 -20.81 13.77
CA SER A 425 -4.17 -22.15 14.32
C SER A 425 -5.48 -22.92 14.13
N PRO A 426 -5.75 -23.44 12.92
CA PRO A 426 -6.92 -24.27 12.66
C PRO A 426 -6.81 -25.62 13.36
N ASP A 427 -7.96 -26.26 13.63
CA ASP A 427 -7.96 -27.64 14.10
C ASP A 427 -7.40 -28.58 13.02
N LEU A 428 -6.31 -29.26 13.36
CA LEU A 428 -5.63 -30.26 12.53
C LEU A 428 -5.93 -31.69 12.91
N SER A 429 -6.81 -31.95 13.87
CA SER A 429 -7.20 -33.29 14.31
C SER A 429 -7.76 -34.07 13.13
N GLY A 430 -7.14 -35.21 12.83
CA GLY A 430 -7.55 -36.06 11.71
C GLY A 430 -7.27 -35.51 10.30
N ARG A 431 -6.64 -34.35 10.15
CA ARG A 431 -6.26 -33.78 8.84
C ARG A 431 -4.95 -34.37 8.35
N ARG A 432 -5.02 -35.48 7.62
CA ARG A 432 -3.87 -36.14 6.99
C ARG A 432 -4.23 -36.53 5.55
N PRO A 433 -3.27 -36.49 4.61
CA PRO A 433 -1.85 -36.14 4.81
C PRO A 433 -1.62 -34.63 5.04
N LEU A 434 -0.63 -34.30 5.88
CA LEU A 434 -0.13 -32.93 6.03
C LEU A 434 1.08 -32.76 5.10
N LEU A 435 1.01 -31.76 4.23
CA LEU A 435 2.12 -31.36 3.34
C LEU A 435 2.94 -30.24 3.98
N LEU A 436 4.23 -30.45 4.10
CA LEU A 436 5.20 -29.42 4.45
C LEU A 436 5.87 -28.91 3.18
N VAL A 437 6.03 -27.58 3.04
CA VAL A 437 6.74 -26.96 1.90
C VAL A 437 7.60 -25.81 2.40
N TRP A 438 8.83 -25.70 1.90
CA TRP A 438 9.71 -24.58 2.23
C TRP A 438 10.58 -24.16 1.04
N LEU A 439 11.07 -22.93 1.11
CA LEU A 439 12.03 -22.41 0.15
C LEU A 439 13.43 -22.88 0.54
N LEU A 440 14.17 -23.49 -0.37
CA LEU A 440 15.53 -23.91 -0.07
C LEU A 440 16.44 -22.70 0.12
N PRO A 441 17.29 -22.70 1.17
CA PRO A 441 18.21 -21.62 1.43
C PRO A 441 19.33 -21.60 0.37
N LYS A 442 20.02 -20.46 0.24
CA LYS A 442 21.09 -20.26 -0.77
C LYS A 442 22.34 -21.12 -0.52
N ASP A 443 22.54 -21.59 0.71
CA ASP A 443 23.65 -22.49 1.09
C ASP A 443 23.47 -23.93 0.59
N GLY A 444 22.32 -24.22 -0.03
CA GLY A 444 22.04 -25.53 -0.64
C GLY A 444 21.56 -26.60 0.34
N SER A 445 21.31 -26.28 1.62
CA SER A 445 20.73 -27.22 2.56
C SER A 445 19.35 -27.67 2.10
N GLU A 446 19.15 -28.99 2.01
CA GLU A 446 17.88 -29.63 1.61
C GLU A 446 17.08 -30.12 2.81
N ALA A 447 17.65 -30.04 4.00
CA ALA A 447 17.02 -30.50 5.23
C ALA A 447 15.75 -29.71 5.59
N LEU A 448 14.85 -30.32 6.34
CA LEU A 448 13.70 -29.64 6.92
C LEU A 448 14.19 -28.50 7.83
N PRO A 449 13.67 -27.26 7.66
CA PRO A 449 14.03 -26.13 8.52
C PRO A 449 13.78 -26.41 10.00
N PRO A 450 14.68 -25.98 10.90
CA PRO A 450 14.55 -26.27 12.35
C PRO A 450 13.26 -25.76 12.98
N ASP A 451 12.77 -24.60 12.53
CA ASP A 451 11.50 -23.99 12.99
C ASP A 451 10.28 -24.84 12.58
N MET A 452 10.30 -25.43 11.39
CA MET A 452 9.26 -26.38 10.95
C MET A 452 9.32 -27.69 11.76
N ALA A 453 10.52 -28.21 12.02
CA ALA A 453 10.70 -29.40 12.84
C ALA A 453 10.22 -29.18 14.29
N GLN A 454 10.56 -28.03 14.87
CA GLN A 454 10.09 -27.64 16.19
C GLN A 454 8.56 -27.48 16.22
N TRP A 455 7.98 -26.84 15.17
CA TRP A 455 6.53 -26.70 15.06
C TRP A 455 5.81 -28.03 15.03
N LEU A 456 6.32 -29.01 14.25
CA LEU A 456 5.79 -30.38 14.19
C LEU A 456 5.80 -31.07 15.55
N GLN A 457 6.92 -31.01 16.24
CA GLN A 457 7.07 -31.63 17.57
C GLN A 457 6.14 -30.99 18.60
N THR A 458 6.05 -29.65 18.60
CA THR A 458 5.26 -28.91 19.59
C THR A 458 3.76 -29.08 19.37
N ASN A 459 3.29 -29.07 18.12
CA ASN A 459 1.85 -29.01 17.80
C ASN A 459 1.25 -30.41 17.50
N LEU A 460 2.06 -31.35 17.05
CA LEU A 460 1.58 -32.69 16.61
C LEU A 460 2.26 -33.85 17.31
N GLY A 461 3.32 -33.65 18.11
CA GLY A 461 4.14 -34.71 18.67
C GLY A 461 4.82 -35.60 17.62
N ALA A 462 4.87 -35.12 16.36
CA ALA A 462 5.34 -35.93 15.24
C ALA A 462 6.87 -35.88 15.12
N SER A 463 7.48 -37.00 14.71
CA SER A 463 8.90 -37.05 14.35
C SER A 463 9.18 -36.30 13.06
N THR A 464 10.42 -35.86 12.85
CA THR A 464 10.86 -35.22 11.64
C THR A 464 10.73 -36.12 10.42
N PRO A 465 9.90 -35.80 9.41
CA PRO A 465 9.77 -36.62 8.21
C PRO A 465 10.99 -36.50 7.29
N GLU A 466 11.11 -37.41 6.35
CA GLU A 466 12.12 -37.34 5.31
C GLU A 466 11.91 -36.09 4.42
N ALA A 467 12.96 -35.30 4.30
CA ALA A 467 12.96 -34.12 3.42
C ALA A 467 13.24 -34.53 1.97
N LEU A 468 12.39 -34.07 1.06
CA LEU A 468 12.49 -34.33 -0.36
C LEU A 468 12.60 -32.98 -1.10
N VAL A 469 13.09 -33.01 -2.33
CA VAL A 469 13.26 -31.83 -3.19
C VAL A 469 12.48 -31.99 -4.47
N ILE A 470 11.82 -30.94 -4.88
CA ILE A 470 11.16 -30.83 -6.17
C ILE A 470 11.65 -29.59 -6.88
N ASP A 471 11.98 -29.69 -8.17
CA ASP A 471 12.41 -28.59 -9.01
C ASP A 471 11.41 -28.34 -10.14
N LYS A 472 11.19 -27.06 -10.43
CA LYS A 472 10.29 -26.58 -11.50
C LYS A 472 10.93 -25.46 -12.29
N PRO A 473 10.67 -25.38 -13.61
CA PRO A 473 11.14 -24.26 -14.42
C PRO A 473 10.55 -22.94 -13.92
N TYR A 474 11.37 -21.88 -13.88
CA TYR A 474 10.87 -20.54 -13.59
C TYR A 474 9.87 -20.07 -14.64
N PHE A 475 8.91 -19.24 -14.25
CA PHE A 475 8.20 -18.45 -15.25
C PHE A 475 9.18 -17.51 -15.95
N TYR A 476 9.13 -17.46 -17.29
CA TYR A 476 10.10 -16.78 -18.13
C TYR A 476 11.55 -17.27 -17.89
N GLN A 477 11.73 -18.58 -17.80
CA GLN A 477 13.05 -19.20 -17.61
C GLN A 477 14.04 -18.84 -18.73
N ARG A 478 15.33 -18.79 -18.37
CA ARG A 478 16.44 -18.74 -19.30
C ARG A 478 17.07 -20.14 -19.43
N GLY A 479 17.09 -20.70 -20.63
CA GLY A 479 17.58 -22.07 -20.81
C GLY A 479 16.81 -23.06 -19.93
N ASP A 480 17.54 -23.86 -19.14
CA ASP A 480 16.99 -24.90 -18.24
C ASP A 480 16.98 -24.46 -16.76
N ASP A 481 17.02 -23.15 -16.49
CA ASP A 481 16.99 -22.64 -15.11
C ASP A 481 15.75 -23.08 -14.36
N ARG A 482 15.93 -23.66 -13.17
CA ARG A 482 14.87 -24.25 -12.35
C ARG A 482 14.92 -23.70 -10.92
N TYR A 483 13.76 -23.54 -10.33
CA TYR A 483 13.63 -23.22 -8.91
C TYR A 483 13.39 -24.49 -8.11
N ARG A 484 14.05 -24.63 -6.97
CA ARG A 484 14.00 -25.81 -6.12
C ARG A 484 13.22 -25.51 -4.82
N PHE A 485 12.30 -26.40 -4.47
CA PHE A 485 11.54 -26.37 -3.23
C PHE A 485 11.84 -27.61 -2.41
N GLY A 486 11.92 -27.46 -1.08
CA GLY A 486 11.89 -28.58 -0.16
C GLY A 486 10.43 -28.93 0.17
N TYR A 487 10.14 -30.22 0.34
CA TYR A 487 8.85 -30.69 0.80
C TYR A 487 8.94 -31.98 1.62
N ALA A 488 7.91 -32.25 2.39
CA ALA A 488 7.77 -33.54 3.12
C ALA A 488 6.29 -33.87 3.37
N TRP A 489 5.98 -35.12 3.54
CA TRP A 489 4.65 -35.60 3.87
C TRP A 489 4.60 -36.18 5.27
N VAL A 490 3.60 -35.84 6.07
CA VAL A 490 3.28 -36.44 7.37
C VAL A 490 1.96 -37.19 7.25
N ASN A 491 2.03 -38.53 7.17
CA ASN A 491 0.90 -39.38 6.87
C ASN A 491 0.27 -40.03 8.12
N GLN A 492 1.02 -40.12 9.22
CA GLN A 492 0.52 -40.73 10.47
C GLN A 492 0.25 -39.68 11.55
N PRO A 493 -0.80 -39.83 12.38
CA PRO A 493 -0.87 -39.13 13.65
C PRO A 493 0.31 -39.56 14.51
N GLY A 494 1.04 -38.58 15.07
CA GLY A 494 2.09 -38.85 16.05
C GLY A 494 1.54 -39.48 17.33
#